data_edb68c7a80f5a3049eca4233f93d05f3
#
_entry.id   edb68c7a80f5a3049eca4233f93d05f3
#
_cell.length_a   1.000
_cell.length_b   1.000
_cell.length_c   1.000
_cell.angle_alpha   90.00
_cell.angle_beta   90.00
_cell.angle_gamma   90.00
#
_symmetry.space_group_name_H-M   'P 1'
#
loop_
_entity.id
_entity.type
_entity.pdbx_description
1 polymer ?
#
loop_
_entity_poly.entity_id
_entity_poly.type
_entity_poly.pdbx_seq_one_letter_code
_entity_poly.pdbx_strand_id
1 'polypeptide(L)'
;MSRKQLFTIIILLVSVISGTACLRQSRKTDPGKSHTGNSASTVNTGQSNHSSSPVVSSDNKSGNTSNAGGNSEGKLPKNWPWRGICVESKNTHADDIDYLAGMHVNFLRLQLKPSRRTLRDKGDPTVNFYKELAWADSMLDKCKQHGITTVLAFNFLVLDPKLGIEDKSAEFWEKKSFIDSTYRMVDIIARRFQQRGDELSCYEIIGEPAIQGPGGAKVPKQIETFYQEVLKTIRKYDQNRWLLLTPGPWGRPTNYENFKPFQIKDDKIIYGAHMYLPDAFTHQGVKERKRGFKYPDTYNGNYFDKDMIRQKFSYLAEFEKKYNYPIYIGEFQAARWSEGADLWVKDVLETIDSYGWAWSYFAYEAGQNFWDPFYDVSNPKDKPENWQIEFKGPSTSQWKYMISEFEKNKNRK
;
A
#
# COMPACT_ATOMS: atom_id res chain seq x y z
N MET A 1 -10.70 33.22 -1.47
CA MET A 1 -9.41 32.59 -1.81
C MET A 1 -9.41 31.19 -1.22
N SER A 2 -9.28 30.16 -2.07
CA SER A 2 -9.24 28.78 -1.57
C SER A 2 -7.90 28.52 -0.86
N ARG A 3 -7.89 27.60 0.11
CA ARG A 3 -6.67 27.17 0.84
C ARG A 3 -5.49 26.85 -0.10
N LYS A 4 -5.76 26.40 -1.33
CA LYS A 4 -4.74 26.15 -2.37
C LYS A 4 -4.01 27.41 -2.84
N GLN A 5 -4.66 28.57 -2.86
CA GLN A 5 -4.00 29.86 -3.19
C GLN A 5 -3.15 30.39 -2.04
N LEU A 6 -3.49 30.08 -0.78
CA LEU A 6 -2.70 30.49 0.39
C LEU A 6 -1.40 29.67 0.50
N PHE A 7 -1.42 28.39 0.11
CA PHE A 7 -0.23 27.54 0.13
C PHE A 7 0.83 27.96 -0.90
N THR A 8 0.43 28.45 -2.06
CA THR A 8 1.35 28.96 -3.09
C THR A 8 2.07 30.24 -2.62
N ILE A 9 1.42 31.07 -1.84
CA ILE A 9 2.00 32.31 -1.28
C ILE A 9 2.99 32.03 -0.14
N ILE A 10 2.75 31.01 0.68
CA ILE A 10 3.64 30.65 1.80
C ILE A 10 4.93 29.98 1.31
N ILE A 11 4.90 29.22 0.21
CA ILE A 11 6.10 28.59 -0.37
C ILE A 11 7.02 29.66 -1.00
N LEU A 12 6.47 30.74 -1.56
CA LEU A 12 7.24 31.86 -2.11
C LEU A 12 7.89 32.75 -1.03
N LEU A 13 7.39 32.75 0.19
CA LEU A 13 7.95 33.54 1.31
C LEU A 13 9.01 32.79 2.13
N VAL A 14 9.09 31.46 2.05
CA VAL A 14 10.12 30.67 2.75
C VAL A 14 11.41 30.51 1.94
N SER A 15 11.38 30.76 0.63
CA SER A 15 12.58 30.66 -0.24
C SER A 15 13.50 31.89 -0.25
N VAL A 16 13.19 32.94 0.50
CA VAL A 16 13.99 34.19 0.54
C VAL A 16 14.85 34.34 1.80
N ILE A 17 14.73 33.42 2.79
CA ILE A 17 15.49 33.55 4.06
C ILE A 17 16.33 32.30 4.34
N SER A 18 17.17 31.87 3.43
CA SER A 18 18.29 30.97 3.76
C SER A 18 19.43 31.04 2.73
N GLY A 19 19.91 32.23 2.55
CA GLY A 19 21.23 32.48 1.95
C GLY A 19 22.14 33.09 3.01
N THR A 20 23.17 32.39 3.38
CA THR A 20 24.42 32.73 4.05
C THR A 20 24.75 31.85 5.24
N ALA A 21 25.64 30.90 5.04
CA ALA A 21 26.87 30.74 5.82
C ALA A 21 27.67 29.54 5.29
N CYS A 22 28.68 29.90 4.49
CA CYS A 22 29.80 29.04 4.12
C CYS A 22 30.91 29.26 5.15
N LEU A 23 31.59 28.21 5.63
CA LEU A 23 33.00 28.21 6.00
C LEU A 23 33.51 26.82 6.39
N ARG A 24 34.32 26.27 5.49
CA ARG A 24 35.66 25.68 5.66
C ARG A 24 35.98 24.89 6.94
N GLN A 25 36.33 23.61 6.77
CA GLN A 25 37.69 23.18 7.13
C GLN A 25 38.11 21.88 6.44
N SER A 26 39.27 21.90 5.97
CA SER A 26 40.21 21.20 5.18
C SER A 26 40.92 20.03 5.88
N ARG A 27 41.31 19.03 5.07
CA ARG A 27 42.55 18.23 5.05
C ARG A 27 42.85 17.22 6.16
N LYS A 28 43.04 15.99 5.78
CA LYS A 28 44.39 15.36 5.71
C LYS A 28 44.36 14.02 4.95
N THR A 29 45.23 13.91 4.01
CA THR A 29 45.86 12.81 3.29
C THR A 29 46.66 11.89 4.26
N ASP A 30 46.95 10.64 4.06
CA ASP A 30 47.47 9.77 3.00
C ASP A 30 47.84 8.37 3.60
N PRO A 31 48.64 7.50 3.00
CA PRO A 31 48.26 6.46 2.03
C PRO A 31 48.69 5.01 2.38
N GLY A 32 48.29 4.08 1.54
CA GLY A 32 49.14 2.94 1.18
C GLY A 32 48.95 1.60 1.87
N LYS A 33 48.48 0.59 1.12
CA LYS A 33 49.29 -0.59 0.78
C LYS A 33 48.52 -1.56 -0.13
N SER A 34 49.18 -1.81 -1.24
CA SER A 34 48.90 -2.89 -2.20
C SER A 34 49.06 -4.28 -1.59
N HIS A 35 48.24 -5.23 -2.01
CA HIS A 35 48.71 -6.59 -2.28
C HIS A 35 47.89 -7.24 -3.40
N THR A 36 48.64 -7.60 -4.42
CA THR A 36 48.33 -8.46 -5.55
C THR A 36 48.13 -9.90 -5.12
N GLY A 37 47.24 -10.59 -5.83
CA GLY A 37 47.12 -12.06 -5.73
C GLY A 37 46.21 -12.61 -6.83
N ASN A 38 46.84 -12.93 -7.94
CA ASN A 38 46.29 -13.74 -9.04
C ASN A 38 45.90 -15.15 -8.57
N SER A 39 44.83 -15.69 -9.13
CA SER A 39 44.83 -17.05 -9.66
C SER A 39 43.64 -17.33 -10.55
N ALA A 40 43.95 -17.84 -11.69
CA ALA A 40 43.10 -18.18 -12.83
C ALA A 40 42.55 -19.61 -12.76
N SER A 41 41.73 -19.86 -13.77
CA SER A 41 41.29 -21.15 -14.35
C SER A 41 40.06 -21.78 -13.68
N THR A 42 39.08 -22.31 -14.37
CA THR A 42 39.10 -23.05 -15.63
C THR A 42 37.66 -23.07 -16.21
N VAL A 43 37.64 -23.01 -17.52
CA VAL A 43 36.51 -23.26 -18.43
C VAL A 43 36.07 -24.73 -18.32
N ASN A 44 34.75 -24.97 -18.34
CA ASN A 44 34.26 -26.22 -18.91
C ASN A 44 32.94 -26.00 -19.67
N THR A 45 33.03 -26.28 -20.93
CA THR A 45 32.00 -26.36 -21.96
C THR A 45 31.23 -27.67 -21.82
N GLY A 46 29.91 -27.60 -21.96
CA GLY A 46 29.07 -28.80 -22.07
C GLY A 46 27.79 -28.51 -22.81
N GLN A 47 27.68 -29.06 -23.98
CA GLN A 47 26.68 -28.92 -25.04
C GLN A 47 25.25 -29.29 -24.65
N SER A 48 24.33 -28.53 -25.19
CA SER A 48 23.08 -28.83 -25.92
C SER A 48 22.31 -30.11 -25.61
N ASN A 49 21.01 -29.95 -25.35
CA ASN A 49 20.01 -30.79 -26.02
C ASN A 49 18.68 -30.05 -26.19
N HIS A 50 18.24 -29.95 -27.41
CA HIS A 50 16.92 -29.58 -27.88
C HIS A 50 15.87 -30.58 -27.40
N SER A 51 14.74 -30.11 -26.96
CA SER A 51 13.52 -30.89 -26.98
C SER A 51 12.33 -29.95 -27.27
N SER A 52 11.69 -30.32 -28.34
CA SER A 52 10.62 -29.73 -29.08
C SER A 52 9.30 -29.59 -28.28
N SER A 53 8.67 -28.43 -28.44
CA SER A 53 7.28 -28.14 -28.02
C SER A 53 6.29 -28.81 -28.99
N PRO A 54 5.12 -29.25 -28.53
CA PRO A 54 3.99 -29.49 -29.40
C PRO A 54 3.13 -28.23 -29.52
N VAL A 55 2.86 -27.88 -30.76
CA VAL A 55 1.85 -26.92 -31.21
C VAL A 55 0.46 -27.48 -30.85
N VAL A 56 -0.36 -26.71 -30.13
CA VAL A 56 -1.79 -27.00 -30.01
C VAL A 56 -2.57 -25.92 -30.73
N SER A 57 -3.32 -26.35 -31.72
CA SER A 57 -4.19 -25.59 -32.57
C SER A 57 -5.34 -24.94 -31.80
N SER A 58 -5.62 -23.69 -32.17
CA SER A 58 -6.77 -22.88 -31.76
C SER A 58 -8.05 -23.46 -32.41
N ASP A 59 -9.01 -23.89 -31.61
CA ASP A 59 -10.41 -23.98 -32.00
C ASP A 59 -11.25 -23.01 -31.18
N ASN A 60 -11.70 -21.96 -31.85
CA ASN A 60 -12.75 -21.05 -31.39
C ASN A 60 -14.07 -21.80 -31.25
N LYS A 61 -14.53 -22.00 -30.01
CA LYS A 61 -15.96 -22.22 -29.73
C LYS A 61 -16.42 -21.17 -28.72
N SER A 62 -17.20 -20.23 -29.25
CA SER A 62 -18.13 -19.40 -28.48
C SER A 62 -19.03 -20.32 -27.64
N GLY A 63 -18.72 -20.43 -26.37
CA GLY A 63 -19.50 -21.15 -25.37
C GLY A 63 -20.01 -20.15 -24.37
N ASN A 64 -21.31 -19.91 -24.44
CA ASN A 64 -22.13 -19.25 -23.44
C ASN A 64 -21.89 -19.91 -22.09
N THR A 65 -21.06 -19.32 -21.23
CA THR A 65 -20.92 -19.77 -19.85
C THR A 65 -22.05 -19.15 -19.04
N SER A 66 -23.10 -19.94 -18.92
CA SER A 66 -24.14 -19.79 -17.90
C SER A 66 -23.49 -19.56 -16.53
N ASN A 67 -23.87 -18.46 -15.90
CA ASN A 67 -23.65 -18.13 -14.50
C ASN A 67 -23.93 -19.34 -13.60
N ALA A 68 -22.91 -19.96 -13.07
CA ALA A 68 -22.99 -20.73 -11.84
C ALA A 68 -22.88 -19.73 -10.66
N GLY A 69 -23.85 -18.82 -10.58
CA GLY A 69 -24.05 -17.94 -9.45
C GLY A 69 -24.76 -18.68 -8.34
N GLY A 70 -24.01 -19.35 -7.47
CA GLY A 70 -24.50 -19.64 -6.14
C GLY A 70 -24.74 -18.30 -5.44
N ASN A 71 -25.96 -18.03 -4.99
CA ASN A 71 -26.38 -16.86 -4.25
C ASN A 71 -25.44 -16.55 -3.09
N SER A 72 -24.56 -15.60 -3.30
CA SER A 72 -23.70 -15.01 -2.25
C SER A 72 -24.21 -13.64 -1.81
N GLU A 73 -25.47 -13.28 -2.09
CA GLU A 73 -26.09 -12.08 -1.54
C GLU A 73 -26.09 -12.16 -0.01
N GLY A 74 -25.14 -11.49 0.61
CA GLY A 74 -24.90 -11.48 2.06
C GLY A 74 -23.47 -11.81 2.48
N LYS A 75 -22.62 -12.29 1.57
CA LYS A 75 -21.23 -12.68 1.87
C LYS A 75 -20.17 -11.63 1.53
N LEU A 76 -20.51 -10.53 0.90
CA LEU A 76 -19.56 -9.49 0.52
C LEU A 76 -19.87 -8.16 1.21
N PRO A 77 -18.85 -7.31 1.45
CA PRO A 77 -19.07 -5.99 2.01
C PRO A 77 -19.90 -5.09 1.07
N LYS A 78 -20.56 -4.08 1.62
CA LYS A 78 -21.23 -3.04 0.83
C LYS A 78 -20.25 -2.36 -0.13
N ASN A 79 -20.73 -1.97 -1.32
CA ASN A 79 -19.97 -1.35 -2.40
C ASN A 79 -18.83 -2.22 -2.96
N TRP A 80 -18.86 -3.53 -2.70
CA TRP A 80 -17.84 -4.45 -3.24
C TRP A 80 -18.02 -4.69 -4.76
N PRO A 81 -16.92 -4.79 -5.55
CA PRO A 81 -15.54 -4.53 -5.16
C PRO A 81 -15.29 -3.04 -4.98
N TRP A 82 -14.59 -2.70 -3.91
CA TRP A 82 -14.20 -1.33 -3.61
C TRP A 82 -13.23 -0.80 -4.66
N ARG A 83 -13.43 0.46 -5.06
CA ARG A 83 -12.50 1.20 -5.93
C ARG A 83 -12.26 2.57 -5.33
N GLY A 84 -11.07 2.77 -4.79
CA GLY A 84 -10.81 3.97 -4.04
C GLY A 84 -9.36 4.34 -3.86
N ILE A 85 -9.10 5.10 -2.82
CA ILE A 85 -7.79 5.68 -2.57
C ILE A 85 -7.46 5.68 -1.08
N CYS A 86 -6.17 5.54 -0.76
CA CYS A 86 -5.67 5.71 0.60
C CYS A 86 -5.57 7.19 0.95
N VAL A 87 -5.96 7.55 2.17
CA VAL A 87 -5.84 8.88 2.74
C VAL A 87 -5.21 8.81 4.13
N GLU A 88 -4.49 9.86 4.53
CA GLU A 88 -3.74 9.90 5.79
C GLU A 88 -4.13 11.14 6.62
N SER A 89 -4.20 10.98 7.94
CA SER A 89 -4.55 12.04 8.89
C SER A 89 -3.64 13.26 8.87
N LYS A 90 -2.45 13.12 8.28
CA LYS A 90 -1.48 14.21 8.19
C LYS A 90 -1.91 15.32 7.23
N ASN A 91 -2.49 14.95 6.09
CA ASN A 91 -2.70 15.87 4.98
C ASN A 91 -4.15 15.95 4.50
N THR A 92 -4.96 14.93 4.78
CA THR A 92 -6.34 14.84 4.30
C THR A 92 -7.31 15.28 5.38
N HIS A 93 -8.25 16.12 5.01
CA HIS A 93 -9.30 16.67 5.87
C HIS A 93 -10.69 16.23 5.41
N ALA A 94 -11.69 16.39 6.25
CA ALA A 94 -13.07 15.98 5.93
C ALA A 94 -13.61 16.65 4.65
N ASP A 95 -13.22 17.91 4.39
CA ASP A 95 -13.64 18.64 3.18
C ASP A 95 -13.07 18.05 1.88
N ASP A 96 -11.97 17.30 1.94
CA ASP A 96 -11.43 16.61 0.76
C ASP A 96 -12.32 15.46 0.29
N ILE A 97 -13.18 14.95 1.19
CA ILE A 97 -14.12 13.88 0.87
C ILE A 97 -15.18 14.37 -0.13
N ASP A 98 -15.61 15.63 -0.03
CA ASP A 98 -16.57 16.22 -0.98
C ASP A 98 -15.98 16.21 -2.41
N TYR A 99 -14.68 16.52 -2.53
CA TYR A 99 -13.96 16.47 -3.80
C TYR A 99 -13.84 15.04 -4.36
N LEU A 100 -13.44 14.10 -3.50
CA LEU A 100 -13.29 12.68 -3.89
C LEU A 100 -14.64 12.05 -4.26
N ALA A 101 -15.70 12.37 -3.52
CA ALA A 101 -17.06 11.94 -3.83
C ALA A 101 -17.54 12.45 -5.20
N GLY A 102 -17.23 13.71 -5.52
CA GLY A 102 -17.52 14.31 -6.83
C GLY A 102 -16.84 13.59 -8.00
N MET A 103 -15.79 12.81 -7.74
CA MET A 103 -15.09 11.97 -8.71
C MET A 103 -15.53 10.50 -8.69
N HIS A 104 -16.63 10.20 -8.00
CA HIS A 104 -17.21 8.85 -7.87
C HIS A 104 -16.34 7.82 -7.16
N VAL A 105 -15.43 8.27 -6.28
CA VAL A 105 -14.76 7.39 -5.33
C VAL A 105 -15.83 6.75 -4.43
N ASN A 106 -15.89 5.43 -4.36
CA ASN A 106 -16.87 4.71 -3.53
C ASN A 106 -16.26 4.11 -2.27
N PHE A 107 -14.93 4.24 -2.13
CA PHE A 107 -14.17 3.61 -1.06
C PHE A 107 -12.96 4.45 -0.64
N LEU A 108 -12.68 4.49 0.67
CA LEU A 108 -11.45 5.08 1.21
C LEU A 108 -10.78 4.14 2.20
N ARG A 109 -9.47 4.00 2.08
CA ARG A 109 -8.65 3.39 3.12
C ARG A 109 -8.06 4.48 3.99
N LEU A 110 -8.63 4.65 5.19
CA LEU A 110 -8.22 5.65 6.16
C LEU A 110 -7.03 5.13 6.97
N GLN A 111 -5.84 5.65 6.69
CA GLN A 111 -4.62 5.25 7.40
C GLN A 111 -4.40 6.06 8.67
N LEU A 112 -4.45 5.39 9.82
CA LEU A 112 -4.15 5.94 11.12
C LEU A 112 -2.77 5.47 11.59
N LYS A 113 -1.91 6.42 11.94
CA LYS A 113 -0.50 6.18 12.30
C LYS A 113 -0.13 6.84 13.64
N PRO A 114 -0.69 6.37 14.77
CA PRO A 114 -0.57 7.04 16.07
C PRO A 114 0.86 7.32 16.52
N SER A 115 1.77 6.33 16.40
CA SER A 115 3.16 6.52 16.79
C SER A 115 3.89 7.50 15.88
N ARG A 116 3.62 7.51 14.58
CA ARG A 116 4.20 8.50 13.64
C ARG A 116 3.67 9.91 13.91
N ARG A 117 2.39 10.04 14.29
CA ARG A 117 1.86 11.32 14.75
C ARG A 117 2.64 11.81 15.98
N THR A 118 2.87 10.92 16.96
CA THR A 118 3.61 11.29 18.19
C THR A 118 5.05 11.67 17.90
N LEU A 119 5.74 10.99 16.99
CA LEU A 119 7.10 11.38 16.57
C LEU A 119 7.14 12.75 15.89
N ARG A 120 6.11 13.08 15.10
CA ARG A 120 5.99 14.34 14.37
C ARG A 120 5.57 15.51 15.27
N ASP A 121 4.45 15.34 15.97
CA ASP A 121 3.77 16.41 16.70
C ASP A 121 4.31 16.58 18.13
N LYS A 122 5.12 15.60 18.59
CA LYS A 122 5.57 15.49 19.99
C LYS A 122 4.39 15.33 20.96
N GLY A 123 4.65 15.45 22.24
CA GLY A 123 3.64 15.39 23.27
C GLY A 123 3.24 13.97 23.70
N ASP A 124 2.10 13.85 24.35
CA ASP A 124 1.64 12.59 24.92
C ASP A 124 1.15 11.62 23.85
N PRO A 125 1.66 10.38 23.79
CA PRO A 125 1.25 9.39 22.81
C PRO A 125 -0.24 9.03 22.86
N THR A 126 -0.82 9.00 24.04
CA THR A 126 -2.25 8.70 24.23
C THR A 126 -3.11 9.79 23.66
N VAL A 127 -2.75 11.05 23.92
CA VAL A 127 -3.44 12.22 23.34
C VAL A 127 -3.37 12.17 21.81
N ASN A 128 -2.21 11.85 21.25
CA ASN A 128 -2.03 11.77 19.81
C ASN A 128 -2.80 10.57 19.19
N PHE A 129 -2.92 9.46 19.90
CA PHE A 129 -3.78 8.36 19.50
C PHE A 129 -5.27 8.80 19.41
N TYR A 130 -5.77 9.49 20.43
CA TYR A 130 -7.16 10.00 20.39
C TYR A 130 -7.37 11.06 19.31
N LYS A 131 -6.37 11.87 18.95
CA LYS A 131 -6.43 12.77 17.79
C LYS A 131 -6.59 12.01 16.47
N GLU A 132 -5.90 10.86 16.30
CA GLU A 132 -6.11 9.98 15.14
C GLU A 132 -7.56 9.45 15.09
N LEU A 133 -8.10 9.02 16.23
CA LEU A 133 -9.48 8.52 16.30
C LEU A 133 -10.49 9.63 16.02
N ALA A 134 -10.26 10.86 16.51
CA ALA A 134 -11.13 11.99 16.22
C ALA A 134 -11.10 12.40 14.74
N TRP A 135 -9.92 12.31 14.10
CA TRP A 135 -9.82 12.49 12.66
C TRP A 135 -10.64 11.42 11.92
N ALA A 136 -10.53 10.17 12.32
CA ALA A 136 -11.29 9.07 11.70
C ALA A 136 -12.81 9.30 11.84
N ASP A 137 -13.30 9.78 13.01
CA ASP A 137 -14.71 10.11 13.15
C ASP A 137 -15.17 11.15 12.15
N SER A 138 -14.42 12.25 11.98
CA SER A 138 -14.78 13.30 11.03
C SER A 138 -14.79 12.81 9.58
N MET A 139 -13.86 11.92 9.23
CA MET A 139 -13.82 11.29 7.91
C MET A 139 -15.02 10.36 7.69
N LEU A 140 -15.36 9.54 8.69
CA LEU A 140 -16.50 8.63 8.64
C LEU A 140 -17.83 9.38 8.51
N ASP A 141 -17.99 10.49 9.22
CA ASP A 141 -19.21 11.32 9.13
C ASP A 141 -19.41 11.86 7.71
N LYS A 142 -18.33 12.29 7.05
CA LYS A 142 -18.36 12.73 5.65
C LYS A 142 -18.58 11.57 4.68
N CYS A 143 -17.91 10.44 4.89
CA CYS A 143 -18.11 9.23 4.08
C CYS A 143 -19.57 8.77 4.13
N LYS A 144 -20.21 8.81 5.32
CA LYS A 144 -21.61 8.49 5.48
C LYS A 144 -22.51 9.38 4.63
N GLN A 145 -22.27 10.70 4.62
CA GLN A 145 -23.04 11.67 3.83
C GLN A 145 -23.00 11.36 2.32
N HIS A 146 -21.87 10.84 1.83
CA HIS A 146 -21.66 10.54 0.42
C HIS A 146 -21.86 9.05 0.05
N GLY A 147 -22.24 8.19 0.99
CA GLY A 147 -22.38 6.75 0.75
C GLY A 147 -21.05 6.04 0.45
N ILE A 148 -19.93 6.63 0.84
CA ILE A 148 -18.58 6.07 0.71
C ILE A 148 -18.34 5.07 1.84
N THR A 149 -17.84 3.89 1.49
CA THR A 149 -17.43 2.85 2.43
C THR A 149 -15.95 2.99 2.78
N THR A 150 -15.55 2.60 3.99
CA THR A 150 -14.16 2.71 4.42
C THR A 150 -13.59 1.44 5.05
N VAL A 151 -12.27 1.37 5.03
CA VAL A 151 -11.44 0.55 5.92
C VAL A 151 -10.69 1.49 6.87
N LEU A 152 -10.74 1.24 8.17
CA LEU A 152 -9.80 1.85 9.13
C LEU A 152 -8.54 0.98 9.20
N ALA A 153 -7.45 1.51 8.62
CA ALA A 153 -6.16 0.85 8.60
C ALA A 153 -5.24 1.42 9.67
N PHE A 154 -4.92 0.61 10.66
CA PHE A 154 -4.04 0.98 11.75
C PHE A 154 -2.66 0.40 11.54
N ASN A 155 -1.69 1.28 11.33
CA ASN A 155 -0.28 0.96 11.30
C ASN A 155 0.44 1.71 12.42
N PHE A 156 1.57 1.18 12.88
CA PHE A 156 2.38 1.84 13.91
C PHE A 156 1.61 2.07 15.22
N LEU A 157 1.00 1.00 15.74
CA LEU A 157 0.19 1.00 16.97
C LEU A 157 1.02 0.94 18.27
N VAL A 158 2.27 1.34 18.24
CA VAL A 158 3.09 1.45 19.45
C VAL A 158 2.94 2.85 20.02
N LEU A 159 2.51 2.95 21.27
CA LEU A 159 2.32 4.25 21.95
C LEU A 159 3.61 4.84 22.52
N ASP A 160 4.68 4.07 22.67
CA ASP A 160 5.96 4.58 23.18
C ASP A 160 6.92 4.97 22.05
N PRO A 161 6.97 6.26 21.66
CA PRO A 161 7.83 6.73 20.58
C PRO A 161 9.30 6.83 20.99
N LYS A 162 9.64 6.77 22.29
CA LYS A 162 11.03 6.87 22.77
C LYS A 162 11.89 5.73 22.27
N LEU A 163 11.28 4.61 21.94
CA LEU A 163 11.96 3.41 21.52
C LEU A 163 12.11 3.29 20.00
N GLY A 164 11.46 4.16 19.21
CA GLY A 164 11.46 4.02 17.74
C GLY A 164 10.92 2.68 17.26
N ILE A 165 10.14 1.99 18.12
CA ILE A 165 9.64 0.65 17.85
C ILE A 165 8.47 0.76 16.92
N GLU A 166 8.63 0.17 15.76
CA GLU A 166 7.57 -0.01 14.78
C GLU A 166 7.07 -1.47 14.81
N ASP A 167 5.84 -1.69 14.38
CA ASP A 167 5.23 -3.00 14.17
C ASP A 167 6.00 -3.92 13.18
N LYS A 168 7.06 -3.40 12.56
CA LYS A 168 7.98 -4.12 11.67
C LYS A 168 9.30 -4.52 12.34
N SER A 169 9.45 -4.27 13.63
CA SER A 169 10.64 -4.65 14.41
C SER A 169 10.47 -6.01 15.08
N ALA A 170 11.57 -6.74 15.24
CA ALA A 170 11.58 -7.97 16.03
C ALA A 170 11.11 -7.69 17.46
N GLU A 171 11.54 -6.57 18.04
CA GLU A 171 11.20 -6.18 19.39
C GLU A 171 9.69 -6.04 19.63
N PHE A 172 8.93 -5.51 18.65
CA PHE A 172 7.47 -5.45 18.74
C PHE A 172 6.86 -6.84 18.89
N TRP A 173 7.30 -7.78 18.06
CA TRP A 173 6.74 -9.13 18.04
C TRP A 173 7.21 -10.02 19.19
N GLU A 174 8.37 -9.75 19.79
CA GLU A 174 8.95 -10.53 20.87
C GLU A 174 8.51 -10.07 22.27
N LYS A 175 8.23 -8.77 22.43
CA LYS A 175 7.80 -8.22 23.72
C LYS A 175 6.28 -8.28 23.90
N LYS A 176 5.84 -9.15 24.79
CA LYS A 176 4.42 -9.30 25.15
C LYS A 176 3.75 -7.97 25.51
N SER A 177 4.44 -7.05 26.18
CA SER A 177 3.90 -5.74 26.57
C SER A 177 3.47 -4.89 25.39
N PHE A 178 4.16 -4.96 24.25
CA PHE A 178 3.77 -4.23 23.04
C PHE A 178 2.54 -4.85 22.36
N ILE A 179 2.51 -6.18 22.28
CA ILE A 179 1.36 -6.92 21.75
C ILE A 179 0.13 -6.66 22.62
N ASP A 180 0.25 -6.74 23.95
CA ASP A 180 -0.84 -6.45 24.89
C ASP A 180 -1.29 -4.98 24.80
N SER A 181 -0.37 -4.03 24.56
CA SER A 181 -0.71 -2.64 24.32
C SER A 181 -1.53 -2.47 23.04
N THR A 182 -1.15 -3.18 21.99
CA THR A 182 -1.92 -3.18 20.73
C THR A 182 -3.33 -3.73 20.95
N TYR A 183 -3.50 -4.81 21.68
CA TYR A 183 -4.85 -5.35 21.99
C TYR A 183 -5.70 -4.37 22.78
N ARG A 184 -5.12 -3.63 23.75
CA ARG A 184 -5.85 -2.56 24.45
C ARG A 184 -6.28 -1.43 23.51
N MET A 185 -5.44 -1.07 22.53
CA MET A 185 -5.80 -0.06 21.53
C MET A 185 -6.90 -0.57 20.60
N VAL A 186 -6.85 -1.83 20.19
CA VAL A 186 -7.92 -2.47 19.39
C VAL A 186 -9.23 -2.49 20.16
N ASP A 187 -9.23 -2.73 21.48
CA ASP A 187 -10.42 -2.66 22.34
C ASP A 187 -11.03 -1.25 22.34
N ILE A 188 -10.20 -0.21 22.48
CA ILE A 188 -10.65 1.19 22.43
C ILE A 188 -11.23 1.51 21.04
N ILE A 189 -10.57 1.10 19.95
CA ILE A 189 -11.00 1.29 18.57
C ILE A 189 -12.37 0.64 18.35
N ALA A 190 -12.47 -0.65 18.64
CA ALA A 190 -13.70 -1.42 18.41
C ALA A 190 -14.87 -0.84 19.19
N ARG A 191 -14.67 -0.48 20.46
CA ARG A 191 -15.69 0.16 21.30
C ARG A 191 -16.10 1.53 20.77
N ARG A 192 -15.16 2.34 20.29
CA ARG A 192 -15.46 3.67 19.76
C ARG A 192 -16.32 3.60 18.51
N PHE A 193 -16.00 2.69 17.59
CA PHE A 193 -16.61 2.64 16.27
C PHE A 193 -17.73 1.61 16.12
N GLN A 194 -18.11 0.89 17.18
CA GLN A 194 -19.12 -0.17 17.14
C GLN A 194 -20.49 0.27 16.58
N GLN A 195 -20.86 1.55 16.76
CA GLN A 195 -22.14 2.11 16.31
C GLN A 195 -22.09 2.68 14.89
N ARG A 196 -20.92 2.64 14.22
CA ARG A 196 -20.80 3.09 12.83
C ARG A 196 -21.54 2.13 11.90
N GLY A 197 -22.20 2.71 10.88
CA GLY A 197 -22.93 1.97 9.88
C GLY A 197 -22.06 1.49 8.70
N ASP A 198 -22.64 1.49 7.50
CA ASP A 198 -22.01 1.02 6.27
C ASP A 198 -20.81 1.87 5.82
N GLU A 199 -20.69 3.10 6.32
CA GLU A 199 -19.52 3.95 6.07
C GLU A 199 -18.22 3.35 6.63
N LEU A 200 -18.29 2.49 7.65
CA LEU A 200 -17.17 1.71 8.13
C LEU A 200 -17.43 0.23 7.88
N SER A 201 -16.75 -0.35 6.93
CA SER A 201 -16.95 -1.76 6.57
C SER A 201 -15.93 -2.69 7.24
N CYS A 202 -14.70 -2.25 7.41
CA CYS A 202 -13.60 -3.15 7.76
C CYS A 202 -12.55 -2.50 8.65
N TYR A 203 -11.91 -3.32 9.48
CA TYR A 203 -10.68 -2.96 10.18
C TYR A 203 -9.49 -3.69 9.55
N GLU A 204 -8.37 -2.98 9.42
CA GLU A 204 -7.06 -3.51 9.08
C GLU A 204 -6.10 -3.19 10.22
N ILE A 205 -5.72 -4.20 10.97
CA ILE A 205 -4.77 -4.07 12.07
C ILE A 205 -3.44 -4.67 11.61
N ILE A 206 -2.47 -3.80 11.33
CA ILE A 206 -1.16 -4.13 10.75
C ILE A 206 -1.28 -4.67 9.31
N GLY A 207 -1.29 -3.76 8.34
CA GLY A 207 -1.43 -4.10 6.90
C GLY A 207 -0.20 -4.76 6.28
N GLU A 208 0.97 -4.64 6.90
CA GLU A 208 2.23 -5.20 6.38
C GLU A 208 3.02 -5.90 7.49
N PRO A 209 2.53 -7.02 8.04
CA PRO A 209 3.21 -7.72 9.11
C PRO A 209 4.58 -8.22 8.65
N ALA A 210 5.65 -7.71 9.27
CA ALA A 210 7.01 -8.06 8.90
C ALA A 210 7.95 -7.93 10.10
N ILE A 211 8.98 -8.77 10.15
CA ILE A 211 10.14 -8.59 11.00
C ILE A 211 11.31 -8.26 10.07
N GLN A 212 11.78 -7.03 10.12
CA GLN A 212 12.98 -6.61 9.39
C GLN A 212 14.24 -7.14 10.07
N GLY A 213 15.17 -7.66 9.28
CA GLY A 213 16.44 -8.13 9.79
C GLY A 213 17.45 -8.48 8.71
N PRO A 214 18.68 -8.87 9.11
CA PRO A 214 19.66 -9.40 8.18
C PRO A 214 19.08 -10.58 7.39
N GLY A 215 19.21 -10.56 6.07
CA GLY A 215 18.64 -11.58 5.20
C GLY A 215 17.18 -11.34 4.74
N GLY A 216 16.68 -10.13 4.97
CA GLY A 216 15.37 -9.70 4.50
C GLY A 216 14.26 -9.75 5.55
N ALA A 217 13.06 -9.41 5.13
CA ALA A 217 11.89 -9.43 6.01
C ALA A 217 11.32 -10.84 6.16
N LYS A 218 10.89 -11.18 7.36
CA LYS A 218 10.28 -12.48 7.71
C LYS A 218 8.86 -12.29 8.23
N VAL A 219 8.04 -13.31 8.08
CA VAL A 219 6.71 -13.37 8.71
C VAL A 219 6.87 -13.48 10.22
N PRO A 220 6.17 -12.68 11.03
CA PRO A 220 6.12 -12.89 12.47
C PRO A 220 5.48 -14.23 12.80
N LYS A 221 6.13 -15.05 13.64
CA LYS A 221 5.60 -16.36 14.01
C LYS A 221 4.25 -16.29 14.72
N GLN A 222 3.99 -15.18 15.40
CA GLN A 222 2.79 -14.93 16.20
C GLN A 222 1.63 -14.35 15.39
N ILE A 223 1.77 -14.14 14.07
CA ILE A 223 0.80 -13.39 13.27
C ILE A 223 -0.61 -13.98 13.31
N GLU A 224 -0.73 -15.29 13.25
CA GLU A 224 -2.03 -15.96 13.32
C GLU A 224 -2.69 -15.76 14.70
N THR A 225 -1.98 -16.02 15.77
CA THR A 225 -2.46 -15.79 17.14
C THR A 225 -2.81 -14.32 17.36
N PHE A 226 -2.00 -13.42 16.81
CA PHE A 226 -2.27 -11.98 16.86
C PHE A 226 -3.63 -11.64 16.21
N TYR A 227 -3.90 -12.12 15.01
CA TYR A 227 -5.17 -11.88 14.32
C TYR A 227 -6.36 -12.54 15.04
N GLN A 228 -6.17 -13.72 15.61
CA GLN A 228 -7.22 -14.38 16.43
C GLN A 228 -7.62 -13.52 17.63
N GLU A 229 -6.65 -12.96 18.38
CA GLU A 229 -6.94 -12.11 19.53
C GLU A 229 -7.50 -10.72 19.12
N VAL A 230 -7.03 -10.15 17.99
CA VAL A 230 -7.61 -8.95 17.40
C VAL A 230 -9.10 -9.17 17.08
N LEU A 231 -9.41 -10.23 16.35
CA LEU A 231 -10.79 -10.58 16.00
C LEU A 231 -11.66 -10.79 17.25
N LYS A 232 -11.20 -11.60 18.20
CA LYS A 232 -11.89 -11.83 19.47
C LYS A 232 -12.17 -10.53 20.22
N THR A 233 -11.24 -9.57 20.17
CA THR A 233 -11.43 -8.26 20.79
C THR A 233 -12.48 -7.44 20.07
N ILE A 234 -12.44 -7.40 18.74
CA ILE A 234 -13.45 -6.69 17.91
C ILE A 234 -14.83 -7.31 18.13
N ARG A 235 -14.96 -8.64 18.15
CA ARG A 235 -16.25 -9.35 18.30
C ARG A 235 -16.93 -9.17 19.64
N LYS A 236 -16.27 -8.60 20.65
CA LYS A 236 -16.94 -8.14 21.90
C LYS A 236 -17.96 -7.02 21.65
N TYR A 237 -17.73 -6.19 20.62
CA TYR A 237 -18.47 -4.96 20.35
C TYR A 237 -19.17 -4.97 18.99
N ASP A 238 -18.57 -5.62 17.97
CA ASP A 238 -19.03 -5.58 16.61
C ASP A 238 -18.97 -6.96 15.95
N GLN A 239 -20.17 -7.55 15.75
CA GLN A 239 -20.34 -8.89 15.16
C GLN A 239 -20.30 -8.87 13.63
N ASN A 240 -20.49 -7.70 13.00
CA ASN A 240 -20.72 -7.59 11.56
C ASN A 240 -19.54 -6.98 10.79
N ARG A 241 -18.57 -6.40 11.48
CA ARG A 241 -17.41 -5.74 10.85
C ARG A 241 -16.47 -6.74 10.24
N TRP A 242 -16.04 -6.46 9.01
CA TRP A 242 -15.01 -7.25 8.35
C TRP A 242 -13.65 -7.04 8.99
N LEU A 243 -12.79 -8.03 8.91
CA LEU A 243 -11.38 -7.93 9.29
C LEU A 243 -10.51 -8.26 8.08
N LEU A 244 -9.61 -7.35 7.75
CA LEU A 244 -8.63 -7.52 6.68
C LEU A 244 -7.36 -8.16 7.24
N LEU A 245 -6.94 -9.27 6.65
CA LEU A 245 -5.77 -10.04 7.03
C LEU A 245 -4.73 -10.03 5.91
N THR A 246 -3.47 -9.85 6.27
CA THR A 246 -2.35 -9.91 5.34
C THR A 246 -1.35 -10.97 5.82
N PRO A 247 -1.03 -11.99 5.00
CA PRO A 247 -0.33 -13.18 5.49
C PRO A 247 1.17 -13.03 5.65
N GLY A 248 1.81 -12.05 5.07
CA GLY A 248 3.26 -12.06 5.06
C GLY A 248 3.95 -10.73 4.87
N PRO A 249 5.30 -10.75 4.78
CA PRO A 249 6.08 -9.53 4.78
C PRO A 249 5.66 -8.59 3.67
N TRP A 250 5.42 -7.32 4.05
CA TRP A 250 5.07 -6.25 3.12
C TRP A 250 3.78 -6.45 2.33
N GLY A 251 2.94 -7.41 2.71
CA GLY A 251 1.71 -7.70 1.99
C GLY A 251 1.88 -8.16 0.54
N ARG A 252 3.03 -8.67 0.14
CA ARG A 252 3.31 -8.99 -1.27
C ARG A 252 2.37 -10.06 -1.81
N PRO A 253 1.92 -9.97 -3.08
CA PRO A 253 1.14 -11.02 -3.73
C PRO A 253 1.82 -12.39 -3.69
N THR A 254 3.16 -12.44 -3.77
CA THR A 254 3.94 -13.67 -3.71
C THR A 254 3.90 -14.39 -2.35
N ASN A 255 3.42 -13.73 -1.29
CA ASN A 255 3.23 -14.37 0.01
C ASN A 255 2.10 -15.40 0.01
N TYR A 256 1.26 -15.41 -1.04
CA TYR A 256 0.17 -16.36 -1.19
C TYR A 256 0.58 -17.67 -1.86
N GLU A 257 1.81 -17.76 -2.37
CA GLU A 257 2.35 -19.01 -2.90
C GLU A 257 2.34 -20.09 -1.81
N ASN A 258 1.56 -21.14 -2.02
CA ASN A 258 1.34 -22.23 -1.05
C ASN A 258 0.78 -21.80 0.33
N PHE A 259 0.33 -20.55 0.47
CA PHE A 259 -0.27 -20.09 1.72
C PHE A 259 -1.61 -20.78 1.97
N LYS A 260 -1.85 -21.18 3.21
CA LYS A 260 -3.14 -21.68 3.70
C LYS A 260 -3.79 -20.61 4.58
N PRO A 261 -5.12 -20.42 4.51
CA PRO A 261 -5.78 -19.45 5.38
C PRO A 261 -5.42 -19.67 6.84
N PHE A 262 -5.33 -18.58 7.58
CA PHE A 262 -5.22 -18.65 9.03
C PHE A 262 -6.40 -19.44 9.62
N GLN A 263 -6.17 -20.17 10.69
CA GLN A 263 -7.18 -20.97 11.39
C GLN A 263 -8.10 -20.05 12.23
N ILE A 264 -8.80 -19.16 11.53
CA ILE A 264 -9.72 -18.17 12.10
C ILE A 264 -11.14 -18.54 11.67
N LYS A 265 -12.00 -18.85 12.63
CA LYS A 265 -13.40 -19.20 12.38
C LYS A 265 -14.27 -17.95 12.43
N ASP A 266 -14.36 -17.25 11.30
CA ASP A 266 -15.22 -16.09 11.13
C ASP A 266 -15.58 -15.96 9.63
N ASP A 267 -16.78 -15.52 9.32
CA ASP A 267 -17.28 -15.37 7.95
C ASP A 267 -17.07 -13.97 7.38
N LYS A 268 -16.54 -13.03 8.20
CA LYS A 268 -16.26 -11.63 7.84
C LYS A 268 -14.76 -11.38 7.70
N ILE A 269 -14.08 -12.20 6.91
CA ILE A 269 -12.63 -12.10 6.66
C ILE A 269 -12.40 -11.74 5.19
N ILE A 270 -11.52 -10.76 4.97
CA ILE A 270 -10.96 -10.37 3.67
C ILE A 270 -9.46 -10.64 3.72
N TYR A 271 -8.87 -11.15 2.65
CA TYR A 271 -7.42 -11.25 2.53
C TYR A 271 -6.88 -10.12 1.64
N GLY A 272 -5.80 -9.49 2.09
CA GLY A 272 -5.21 -8.31 1.46
C GLY A 272 -3.80 -8.53 0.93
N ALA A 273 -3.46 -7.77 -0.10
CA ALA A 273 -2.09 -7.65 -0.60
C ALA A 273 -1.75 -6.22 -1.02
N HIS A 274 -0.44 -5.93 -1.08
CA HIS A 274 0.12 -4.68 -1.57
C HIS A 274 1.00 -4.97 -2.79
N MET A 275 0.77 -4.26 -3.89
CA MET A 275 1.50 -4.47 -5.14
C MET A 275 2.50 -3.36 -5.37
N TYR A 276 3.77 -3.67 -5.12
CA TYR A 276 4.88 -2.75 -5.37
C TYR A 276 6.03 -3.43 -6.16
N LEU A 277 5.76 -4.60 -6.76
CA LEU A 277 6.77 -5.28 -7.56
C LEU A 277 6.91 -4.66 -8.96
N PRO A 278 8.14 -4.50 -9.49
CA PRO A 278 9.41 -4.74 -8.81
C PRO A 278 9.81 -3.55 -7.91
N ASP A 279 10.22 -3.83 -6.68
CA ASP A 279 10.53 -2.78 -5.68
C ASP A 279 11.60 -1.78 -6.15
N ALA A 280 12.54 -2.21 -6.99
CA ALA A 280 13.58 -1.34 -7.55
C ALA A 280 12.97 -0.22 -8.40
N PHE A 281 11.90 -0.51 -9.13
CA PHE A 281 11.18 0.46 -9.95
C PHE A 281 10.24 1.32 -9.11
N THR A 282 9.36 0.71 -8.33
CA THR A 282 8.29 1.42 -7.62
C THR A 282 8.80 2.32 -6.50
N HIS A 283 9.96 1.99 -5.92
CA HIS A 283 10.57 2.72 -4.81
C HIS A 283 11.89 3.42 -5.18
N GLN A 284 12.20 3.56 -6.47
CA GLN A 284 13.44 4.22 -6.87
C GLN A 284 13.48 5.67 -6.35
N GLY A 285 14.64 6.11 -5.86
CA GLY A 285 14.85 7.43 -5.30
C GLY A 285 14.24 7.67 -3.91
N VAL A 286 13.53 6.68 -3.35
CA VAL A 286 13.01 6.74 -1.99
C VAL A 286 14.09 6.32 -1.01
N LYS A 287 14.39 7.14 0.01
CA LYS A 287 15.44 6.84 0.99
C LYS A 287 16.76 6.42 0.33
N GLU A 288 17.29 7.25 -0.58
CA GLU A 288 18.58 7.06 -1.27
C GLU A 288 18.66 5.83 -2.21
N ARG A 289 17.53 5.18 -2.51
CA ARG A 289 17.53 4.10 -3.51
C ARG A 289 17.88 4.65 -4.89
N LYS A 290 18.64 3.86 -5.65
CA LYS A 290 19.04 4.20 -7.03
C LYS A 290 17.83 4.55 -7.89
N ARG A 291 17.96 5.57 -8.75
CA ARG A 291 17.00 5.96 -9.80
C ARG A 291 17.42 5.43 -11.18
N GLY A 292 16.55 5.59 -12.16
CA GLY A 292 16.82 5.25 -13.57
C GLY A 292 16.27 3.89 -13.99
N PHE A 293 15.39 3.29 -13.20
CA PHE A 293 14.64 2.09 -13.58
C PHE A 293 13.41 2.48 -14.40
N LYS A 294 13.02 1.61 -15.34
CA LYS A 294 11.90 1.81 -16.27
C LYS A 294 10.84 0.72 -16.13
N TYR A 295 9.70 0.92 -16.75
CA TYR A 295 8.70 -0.11 -16.92
C TYR A 295 8.04 0.01 -18.30
N PRO A 296 7.90 -1.09 -19.05
CA PRO A 296 8.45 -2.42 -18.76
C PRO A 296 9.96 -2.49 -18.95
N ASP A 297 10.65 -3.36 -18.19
CA ASP A 297 12.10 -3.58 -18.32
C ASP A 297 12.53 -4.90 -17.64
N THR A 298 13.82 -5.23 -17.75
CA THR A 298 14.40 -6.44 -17.14
C THR A 298 14.92 -6.17 -15.74
N TYR A 299 14.47 -6.94 -14.77
CA TYR A 299 14.87 -6.89 -13.37
C TYR A 299 15.40 -8.26 -12.92
N ASN A 300 16.65 -8.31 -12.48
CA ASN A 300 17.30 -9.56 -12.05
C ASN A 300 17.13 -10.72 -13.07
N GLY A 301 17.30 -10.40 -14.37
CA GLY A 301 17.19 -11.38 -15.46
C GLY A 301 15.76 -11.72 -15.89
N ASN A 302 14.72 -11.18 -15.25
CA ASN A 302 13.33 -11.38 -15.64
C ASN A 302 12.75 -10.11 -16.26
N TYR A 303 12.10 -10.23 -17.41
CA TYR A 303 11.37 -9.13 -18.03
C TYR A 303 10.07 -8.90 -17.26
N PHE A 304 9.91 -7.69 -16.75
CA PHE A 304 8.76 -7.30 -15.91
C PHE A 304 7.84 -6.38 -16.71
N ASP A 305 6.72 -6.91 -17.10
CA ASP A 305 5.65 -6.28 -17.86
C ASP A 305 4.27 -6.64 -17.25
N LYS A 306 3.21 -6.42 -17.99
CA LYS A 306 1.84 -6.79 -17.59
C LYS A 306 1.65 -8.28 -17.33
N ASP A 307 2.31 -9.14 -18.12
CA ASP A 307 2.17 -10.58 -17.94
C ASP A 307 2.90 -11.04 -16.67
N MET A 308 4.03 -10.41 -16.34
CA MET A 308 4.70 -10.64 -15.05
C MET A 308 3.83 -10.15 -13.88
N ILE A 309 3.15 -8.99 -13.99
CA ILE A 309 2.17 -8.53 -12.98
C ILE A 309 1.08 -9.59 -12.79
N ARG A 310 0.51 -10.09 -13.89
CA ARG A 310 -0.52 -11.13 -13.89
C ARG A 310 -0.02 -12.42 -13.23
N GLN A 311 1.23 -12.82 -13.52
CA GLN A 311 1.87 -13.96 -12.87
C GLN A 311 2.03 -13.76 -11.36
N LYS A 312 2.38 -12.54 -10.89
CA LYS A 312 2.48 -12.28 -9.44
C LYS A 312 1.11 -12.32 -8.75
N PHE A 313 0.07 -11.89 -9.42
CA PHE A 313 -1.30 -11.97 -8.89
C PHE A 313 -1.93 -13.37 -8.99
N SER A 314 -1.40 -14.28 -9.82
CA SER A 314 -1.94 -15.64 -9.93
C SER A 314 -1.95 -16.39 -8.60
N TYR A 315 -0.97 -16.14 -7.72
CA TYR A 315 -0.95 -16.74 -6.38
C TYR A 315 -2.18 -16.37 -5.53
N LEU A 316 -2.65 -15.11 -5.63
CA LEU A 316 -3.88 -14.69 -4.96
C LEU A 316 -5.11 -15.30 -5.64
N ALA A 317 -5.13 -15.36 -6.97
CA ALA A 317 -6.25 -15.94 -7.72
C ALA A 317 -6.42 -17.43 -7.41
N GLU A 318 -5.32 -18.16 -7.29
CA GLU A 318 -5.35 -19.56 -6.85
C GLU A 318 -5.84 -19.71 -5.41
N PHE A 319 -5.39 -18.81 -4.51
CA PHE A 319 -5.86 -18.77 -3.13
C PHE A 319 -7.37 -18.48 -3.06
N GLU A 320 -7.86 -17.44 -3.74
CA GLU A 320 -9.27 -17.07 -3.80
C GLU A 320 -10.11 -18.24 -4.35
N LYS A 321 -9.71 -18.80 -5.50
CA LYS A 321 -10.39 -19.94 -6.13
C LYS A 321 -10.50 -21.15 -5.19
N LYS A 322 -9.44 -21.40 -4.41
CA LYS A 322 -9.36 -22.57 -3.52
C LYS A 322 -10.14 -22.40 -2.23
N TYR A 323 -10.13 -21.19 -1.66
CA TYR A 323 -10.60 -20.96 -0.29
C TYR A 323 -11.81 -20.03 -0.22
N ASN A 324 -12.18 -19.38 -1.34
CA ASN A 324 -13.36 -18.53 -1.48
C ASN A 324 -13.38 -17.33 -0.49
N TYR A 325 -12.23 -16.71 -0.25
CA TYR A 325 -12.14 -15.44 0.49
C TYR A 325 -12.11 -14.25 -0.46
N PRO A 326 -12.79 -13.12 -0.15
CA PRO A 326 -12.65 -11.88 -0.91
C PRO A 326 -11.21 -11.36 -0.89
N ILE A 327 -10.75 -10.83 -2.03
CA ILE A 327 -9.39 -10.29 -2.17
C ILE A 327 -9.42 -8.76 -2.31
N TYR A 328 -8.53 -8.09 -1.57
CA TYR A 328 -8.37 -6.65 -1.62
C TYR A 328 -6.90 -6.26 -1.82
N ILE A 329 -6.64 -5.41 -2.83
CA ILE A 329 -5.31 -4.85 -3.08
C ILE A 329 -5.24 -3.48 -2.41
N GLY A 330 -4.68 -3.46 -1.20
CA GLY A 330 -4.72 -2.32 -0.28
C GLY A 330 -3.83 -1.15 -0.67
N GLU A 331 -2.71 -1.44 -1.33
CA GLU A 331 -1.76 -0.44 -1.78
C GLU A 331 -1.10 -0.86 -3.09
N PHE A 332 -0.94 0.09 -3.99
CA PHE A 332 -0.10 -0.01 -5.19
C PHE A 332 0.22 1.37 -5.71
N GLN A 333 1.43 1.60 -6.15
CA GLN A 333 1.91 2.81 -6.83
C GLN A 333 3.36 2.63 -7.26
N ALA A 334 3.83 3.52 -8.18
CA ALA A 334 5.23 3.68 -8.55
C ALA A 334 5.68 5.12 -8.33
N ALA A 335 6.97 5.33 -8.01
CA ALA A 335 7.52 6.67 -7.83
C ALA A 335 7.26 7.53 -9.08
N ARG A 336 6.78 8.76 -8.90
CA ARG A 336 6.29 9.64 -9.99
C ARG A 336 7.35 10.03 -11.02
N TRP A 337 8.63 9.94 -10.65
CA TRP A 337 9.76 10.12 -11.59
C TRP A 337 10.15 8.87 -12.38
N SER A 338 9.44 7.77 -12.19
CA SER A 338 9.76 6.51 -12.88
C SER A 338 9.23 6.53 -14.31
N GLU A 339 10.11 6.33 -15.29
CA GLU A 339 9.69 6.15 -16.69
C GLU A 339 8.78 4.93 -16.80
N GLY A 340 7.53 5.13 -17.27
CA GLY A 340 6.52 4.09 -17.35
C GLY A 340 5.66 3.92 -16.09
N ALA A 341 5.73 4.84 -15.11
CA ALA A 341 4.90 4.76 -13.89
C ALA A 341 3.39 4.70 -14.20
N ASP A 342 2.91 5.52 -15.12
CA ASP A 342 1.50 5.55 -15.50
C ASP A 342 1.06 4.25 -16.19
N LEU A 343 1.93 3.66 -17.03
CA LEU A 343 1.67 2.38 -17.66
C LEU A 343 1.64 1.24 -16.62
N TRP A 344 2.56 1.25 -15.66
CA TRP A 344 2.59 0.26 -14.59
C TRP A 344 1.29 0.29 -13.76
N VAL A 345 0.83 1.49 -13.36
CA VAL A 345 -0.43 1.65 -12.61
C VAL A 345 -1.62 1.15 -13.42
N LYS A 346 -1.65 1.47 -14.74
CA LYS A 346 -2.68 0.97 -15.65
C LYS A 346 -2.69 -0.56 -15.71
N ASP A 347 -1.54 -1.19 -15.92
CA ASP A 347 -1.43 -2.64 -16.04
C ASP A 347 -1.79 -3.37 -14.74
N VAL A 348 -1.45 -2.78 -13.58
CA VAL A 348 -1.88 -3.29 -12.27
C VAL A 348 -3.40 -3.21 -12.15
N LEU A 349 -4.02 -2.06 -12.43
CA LEU A 349 -5.47 -1.86 -12.32
C LEU A 349 -6.26 -2.76 -13.28
N GLU A 350 -5.85 -2.85 -14.53
CA GLU A 350 -6.49 -3.73 -15.51
C GLU A 350 -6.39 -5.21 -15.08
N THR A 351 -5.30 -5.59 -14.43
CA THR A 351 -5.15 -6.95 -13.91
C THR A 351 -6.05 -7.19 -12.70
N ILE A 352 -6.11 -6.26 -11.75
CA ILE A 352 -7.01 -6.33 -10.58
C ILE A 352 -8.47 -6.41 -11.05
N ASP A 353 -8.86 -5.55 -11.98
CA ASP A 353 -10.23 -5.52 -12.53
C ASP A 353 -10.60 -6.84 -13.25
N SER A 354 -9.64 -7.49 -13.92
CA SER A 354 -9.87 -8.79 -14.59
C SER A 354 -10.22 -9.92 -13.62
N TYR A 355 -9.81 -9.79 -12.35
CA TYR A 355 -10.19 -10.72 -11.27
C TYR A 355 -11.43 -10.27 -10.49
N GLY A 356 -11.88 -9.03 -10.68
CA GLY A 356 -13.02 -8.47 -9.93
C GLY A 356 -12.66 -8.12 -8.48
N TRP A 357 -11.40 -7.90 -8.17
CA TRP A 357 -10.93 -7.58 -6.81
C TRP A 357 -11.16 -6.13 -6.43
N ALA A 358 -11.28 -5.90 -5.12
CA ALA A 358 -11.30 -4.57 -4.55
C ALA A 358 -9.90 -3.98 -4.47
N TRP A 359 -9.80 -2.64 -4.52
CA TRP A 359 -8.50 -1.97 -4.47
C TRP A 359 -8.55 -0.56 -3.89
N SER A 360 -7.41 -0.07 -3.39
CA SER A 360 -7.15 1.34 -3.12
C SER A 360 -5.75 1.76 -3.58
N TYR A 361 -5.71 2.87 -4.30
CA TYR A 361 -4.48 3.49 -4.77
C TYR A 361 -3.74 4.19 -3.63
N PHE A 362 -2.41 4.13 -3.58
CA PHE A 362 -1.59 4.78 -2.56
C PHE A 362 -0.79 5.96 -3.13
N ALA A 363 -1.06 7.23 -2.76
CA ALA A 363 -2.11 7.73 -1.91
C ALA A 363 -2.43 9.19 -2.25
N TYR A 364 -3.61 9.63 -1.88
CA TYR A 364 -4.04 11.02 -2.02
C TYR A 364 -3.35 11.89 -0.97
N GLU A 365 -2.69 12.96 -1.43
CA GLU A 365 -1.99 13.94 -0.59
C GLU A 365 -1.13 13.31 0.54
N ALA A 366 -0.46 12.20 0.26
CA ALA A 366 0.27 11.39 1.24
C ALA A 366 1.44 12.12 1.94
N GLY A 367 1.68 13.37 1.62
CA GLY A 367 2.78 14.18 2.18
C GLY A 367 4.18 13.69 1.81
N GLN A 368 4.25 12.69 0.97
CA GLN A 368 5.43 12.21 0.28
C GLN A 368 5.11 12.25 -1.20
N ASN A 369 5.45 13.35 -1.82
CA ASN A 369 5.08 13.70 -3.19
C ASN A 369 5.47 12.67 -4.26
N PHE A 370 6.34 11.73 -3.95
CA PHE A 370 6.78 10.71 -4.91
C PHE A 370 5.74 9.62 -5.22
N TRP A 371 4.67 9.50 -4.45
CA TRP A 371 3.54 8.60 -4.72
C TRP A 371 2.19 9.31 -4.88
N ASP A 372 2.18 10.62 -4.73
CA ASP A 372 0.98 11.41 -4.90
C ASP A 372 0.67 11.61 -6.39
N PRO A 373 -0.53 11.26 -6.88
CA PRO A 373 -0.90 11.37 -8.28
C PRO A 373 -0.96 12.82 -8.81
N PHE A 374 -0.93 13.82 -7.92
CA PHE A 374 -0.91 15.23 -8.28
C PHE A 374 0.48 15.76 -8.65
N TYR A 375 1.50 14.96 -8.51
CA TYR A 375 2.86 15.34 -8.83
C TYR A 375 3.34 14.67 -10.11
N ASP A 376 4.27 15.32 -10.80
CA ASP A 376 4.94 14.77 -11.97
C ASP A 376 6.38 15.27 -12.07
N VAL A 377 7.18 14.66 -12.92
CA VAL A 377 8.57 15.09 -13.16
C VAL A 377 8.58 16.39 -13.93
N SER A 378 9.27 17.42 -13.41
CA SER A 378 9.39 18.73 -14.08
C SER A 378 10.49 18.77 -15.13
N ASN A 379 11.50 17.89 -15.03
CA ASN A 379 12.69 17.85 -15.87
C ASN A 379 13.01 16.41 -16.35
N PRO A 380 12.09 15.74 -17.08
CA PRO A 380 12.25 14.32 -17.46
C PRO A 380 13.39 14.04 -18.44
N LYS A 381 13.96 15.10 -19.06
CA LYS A 381 15.12 15.00 -19.97
C LYS A 381 16.46 14.98 -19.23
N ASP A 382 16.48 15.36 -17.96
CA ASP A 382 17.68 15.36 -17.15
C ASP A 382 18.08 13.93 -16.73
N LYS A 383 19.29 13.80 -16.21
CA LYS A 383 19.71 12.54 -15.64
C LYS A 383 18.82 12.15 -14.45
N PRO A 384 18.52 10.86 -14.25
CA PRO A 384 17.61 10.40 -13.20
C PRO A 384 17.92 10.90 -11.79
N GLU A 385 19.19 11.08 -11.46
CA GLU A 385 19.64 11.61 -10.17
C GLU A 385 19.24 13.08 -9.94
N ASN A 386 18.99 13.82 -11.03
CA ASN A 386 18.61 15.22 -11.01
C ASN A 386 17.10 15.45 -11.16
N TRP A 387 16.33 14.39 -11.38
CA TRP A 387 14.90 14.54 -11.53
C TRP A 387 14.26 15.18 -10.31
N GLN A 388 13.45 16.21 -10.58
CA GLN A 388 12.64 16.91 -9.59
C GLN A 388 11.17 16.56 -9.81
N ILE A 389 10.43 16.51 -8.73
CA ILE A 389 9.01 16.28 -8.79
C ILE A 389 8.28 17.58 -8.43
N GLU A 390 7.30 17.95 -9.22
CA GLU A 390 6.56 19.20 -9.12
C GLU A 390 5.05 18.93 -9.01
N PHE A 391 4.38 19.73 -8.20
CA PHE A 391 2.92 19.68 -8.08
C PHE A 391 2.26 20.17 -9.38
N LYS A 392 1.50 19.32 -10.04
CA LYS A 392 0.72 19.59 -11.26
C LYS A 392 -0.78 19.58 -11.00
N GLY A 393 -1.20 19.18 -9.78
CA GLY A 393 -2.60 19.06 -9.39
C GLY A 393 -3.38 18.07 -10.27
N PRO A 394 -4.67 18.34 -10.55
CA PRO A 394 -5.53 17.42 -11.30
C PRO A 394 -5.17 17.26 -12.77
N SER A 395 -4.15 17.96 -13.28
CA SER A 395 -3.77 17.93 -14.70
C SER A 395 -2.91 16.73 -15.08
N THR A 396 -2.35 15.99 -14.12
CA THR A 396 -1.50 14.81 -14.39
C THR A 396 -2.25 13.74 -15.17
N SER A 397 -1.54 13.01 -16.04
CA SER A 397 -2.08 11.87 -16.78
C SER A 397 -2.58 10.78 -15.83
N GLN A 398 -1.84 10.53 -14.77
CA GLN A 398 -2.18 9.51 -13.79
C GLN A 398 -3.47 9.83 -13.04
N TRP A 399 -3.67 11.09 -12.60
CA TRP A 399 -4.90 11.45 -11.92
C TRP A 399 -6.11 11.38 -12.86
N LYS A 400 -5.97 11.81 -14.10
CA LYS A 400 -7.03 11.66 -15.12
C LYS A 400 -7.39 10.20 -15.37
N TYR A 401 -6.39 9.31 -15.41
CA TYR A 401 -6.63 7.88 -15.51
C TYR A 401 -7.35 7.34 -14.28
N MET A 402 -6.93 7.73 -13.05
CA MET A 402 -7.62 7.33 -11.83
C MET A 402 -9.09 7.77 -11.79
N ILE A 403 -9.39 8.99 -12.25
CA ILE A 403 -10.78 9.45 -12.39
C ILE A 403 -11.57 8.52 -13.32
N SER A 404 -11.00 8.15 -14.47
CA SER A 404 -11.69 7.23 -15.40
C SER A 404 -11.96 5.84 -14.78
N GLU A 405 -11.12 5.38 -13.85
CA GLU A 405 -11.37 4.17 -13.10
C GLU A 405 -12.50 4.33 -12.06
N PHE A 406 -12.56 5.49 -11.39
CA PHE A 406 -13.65 5.80 -10.45
C PHE A 406 -15.00 5.98 -11.14
N GLU A 407 -15.03 6.46 -12.40
CA GLU A 407 -16.24 6.56 -13.20
C GLU A 407 -16.99 5.22 -13.35
N LYS A 408 -16.26 4.09 -13.30
CA LYS A 408 -16.85 2.74 -13.30
C LYS A 408 -17.79 2.48 -12.11
N ASN A 409 -17.70 3.30 -11.05
CA ASN A 409 -18.56 3.19 -9.87
C ASN A 409 -19.98 3.76 -10.11
N LYS A 410 -20.18 4.66 -11.10
CA LYS A 410 -21.49 5.27 -11.42
C LYS A 410 -22.58 4.26 -11.73
N ASN A 411 -22.24 3.14 -12.35
CA ASN A 411 -23.17 2.16 -12.86
C ASN A 411 -23.44 1.01 -11.88
N ARG A 412 -22.98 1.14 -10.62
CA ARG A 412 -23.16 0.16 -9.57
C ARG A 412 -24.22 0.66 -8.59
N LYS A 413 -25.46 0.24 -8.82
CA LYS A 413 -26.59 0.39 -7.89
C LYS A 413 -26.78 -0.87 -7.09
#